data_1cd57555a4a9fe491fef613eb92f9c55
#
_entry.id   1cd57555a4a9fe491fef613eb92f9c55
#
_cell.length_a   1.000
_cell.length_b   1.000
_cell.length_c   1.000
_cell.angle_alpha   90.00
_cell.angle_beta   90.00
_cell.angle_gamma   90.00
#
_symmetry.space_group_name_H-M   'P 1'
#
loop_
_entity.id
_entity.type
_entity.pdbx_description
1 polymer ?
#
loop_
_entity_poly.entity_id
_entity_poly.type
_entity_poly.pdbx_seq_one_letter_code
_entity_poly.pdbx_strand_id
1 'polypeptide(L)'
;MGEAFSFCPQGQVVLKEEISMMTGGIPKAQLMAGDAMNRALIRMAHEMMEQLDPLEDVVFVGIRRRGVPLAQRLADIIAKYEQVKLPVGEVDIAMYRDDRDPGDLQIAVQSKNLPVDVTGKIVVLVDDVLHTGRTVRAAMDAILDQGRPAKIRLAVLIDRGHRELPIRPDFVGKNVPTSQNERIGVQMEEIDGGDGVALYEGRRSR
;
A
#
# COMPACT_ATOMS: atom_id res chain seq x y z
N MET A 1 0.37 20.37 34.11
CA MET A 1 0.91 19.99 32.78
C MET A 1 0.96 18.46 32.73
N GLY A 2 0.00 17.85 32.08
CA GLY A 2 -0.12 16.39 32.01
C GLY A 2 0.52 15.88 30.73
N GLU A 3 1.66 15.21 30.86
CA GLU A 3 2.26 14.46 29.76
C GLU A 3 1.40 13.22 29.50
N ALA A 4 0.84 13.15 28.29
CA ALA A 4 0.08 11.98 27.87
C ALA A 4 1.02 10.93 27.32
N PHE A 5 1.27 9.88 28.11
CA PHE A 5 2.04 8.70 27.71
C PHE A 5 1.13 7.72 26.96
N SER A 6 1.61 7.22 25.83
CA SER A 6 1.02 6.08 25.13
C SER A 6 1.86 4.85 25.39
N PHE A 7 1.22 3.75 25.83
CA PHE A 7 1.91 2.49 26.15
C PHE A 7 2.05 1.64 24.89
N CYS A 8 3.27 1.30 24.52
CA CYS A 8 3.56 0.26 23.53
C CYS A 8 3.59 -1.12 24.21
N PRO A 9 3.15 -2.22 23.56
CA PRO A 9 3.08 -3.56 24.15
C PRO A 9 4.43 -4.13 24.65
N GLN A 10 5.55 -3.50 24.31
CA GLN A 10 6.89 -3.91 24.73
C GLN A 10 7.48 -3.06 25.88
N GLY A 11 6.67 -2.22 26.54
CA GLY A 11 7.11 -1.48 27.74
C GLY A 11 8.05 -0.30 27.48
N GLN A 12 8.28 0.11 26.23
CA GLN A 12 9.03 1.33 25.93
C GLN A 12 8.08 2.52 25.79
N VAL A 13 8.33 3.55 26.57
CA VAL A 13 7.65 4.84 26.48
C VAL A 13 8.27 5.62 25.32
N VAL A 14 7.60 5.64 24.17
CA VAL A 14 8.02 6.48 23.03
C VAL A 14 7.37 7.85 23.21
N LEU A 15 8.18 8.89 23.31
CA LEU A 15 7.70 10.27 23.40
C LEU A 15 6.98 10.66 22.10
N LYS A 16 5.83 11.35 22.24
CA LYS A 16 5.03 11.85 21.09
C LYS A 16 5.85 12.62 20.05
N GLU A 17 6.96 13.22 20.46
CA GLU A 17 7.86 13.97 19.60
C GLU A 17 8.67 13.09 18.64
N GLU A 18 9.09 11.88 19.05
CA GLU A 18 9.82 10.95 18.18
C GLU A 18 8.90 10.37 17.10
N ILE A 19 7.65 10.05 17.43
CA ILE A 19 6.63 9.61 16.46
C ILE A 19 6.33 10.73 15.46
N SER A 20 6.32 11.99 15.91
CA SER A 20 6.08 13.16 15.06
C SER A 20 7.20 13.40 14.05
N MET A 21 8.45 13.11 14.40
CA MET A 21 9.59 13.26 13.48
C MET A 21 9.61 12.16 12.39
N MET A 22 9.23 10.94 12.73
CA MET A 22 9.24 9.81 11.77
C MET A 22 8.06 9.86 10.79
N THR A 23 6.91 10.43 11.18
CA THR A 23 5.67 10.44 10.37
C THR A 23 5.29 11.80 9.79
N GLY A 24 6.03 12.88 10.16
CA GLY A 24 5.83 14.23 9.65
C GLY A 24 4.60 14.95 10.20
N GLY A 25 4.10 14.59 11.39
CA GLY A 25 3.01 15.28 12.09
C GLY A 25 2.35 14.47 13.19
N ILE A 26 1.60 15.16 14.06
CA ILE A 26 0.78 14.51 15.11
C ILE A 26 -0.41 13.83 14.42
N PRO A 27 -0.69 12.54 14.67
CA PRO A 27 -1.85 11.88 14.11
C PRO A 27 -3.15 12.49 14.67
N LYS A 28 -4.08 12.81 13.78
CA LYS A 28 -5.43 13.27 14.12
C LYS A 28 -6.29 12.14 14.67
N ALA A 29 -6.15 10.95 14.08
CA ALA A 29 -6.86 9.76 14.50
C ALA A 29 -6.13 8.49 14.07
N GLN A 30 -6.21 7.45 14.89
CA GLN A 30 -5.81 6.11 14.50
C GLN A 30 -6.96 5.43 13.76
N LEU A 31 -6.74 4.99 12.53
CA LEU A 31 -7.74 4.36 11.67
C LEU A 31 -7.78 2.85 11.79
N MET A 32 -6.59 2.23 11.98
CA MET A 32 -6.41 0.80 12.20
C MET A 32 -5.20 0.58 13.11
N ALA A 33 -5.35 -0.28 14.11
CA ALA A 33 -4.24 -0.87 14.85
C ALA A 33 -3.74 -2.12 14.11
N GLY A 34 -2.58 -2.68 14.49
CA GLY A 34 -1.99 -3.83 13.85
C GLY A 34 -2.93 -5.02 13.70
N ASP A 35 -3.65 -5.39 14.76
CA ASP A 35 -4.65 -6.48 14.73
C ASP A 35 -5.78 -6.22 13.72
N ALA A 36 -6.24 -4.98 13.60
CA ALA A 36 -7.28 -4.62 12.65
C ALA A 36 -6.75 -4.67 11.21
N MET A 37 -5.49 -4.29 11.01
CA MET A 37 -4.81 -4.39 9.73
C MET A 37 -4.64 -5.85 9.30
N ASN A 38 -4.20 -6.72 10.22
CA ASN A 38 -4.08 -8.15 9.95
C ASN A 38 -5.43 -8.79 9.58
N ARG A 39 -6.52 -8.48 10.31
CA ARG A 39 -7.86 -8.95 9.96
C ARG A 39 -8.31 -8.46 8.58
N ALA A 40 -7.97 -7.23 8.20
CA ALA A 40 -8.28 -6.72 6.86
C ALA A 40 -7.53 -7.48 5.77
N LEU A 41 -6.23 -7.78 5.97
CA LEU A 41 -5.44 -8.57 5.03
C LEU A 41 -5.96 -10.00 4.89
N ILE A 42 -6.34 -10.66 5.99
CA ILE A 42 -6.94 -12.00 5.96
C ILE A 42 -8.25 -11.98 5.15
N ARG A 43 -9.12 -11.01 5.38
CA ARG A 43 -10.37 -10.88 4.62
C ARG A 43 -10.11 -10.65 3.13
N MET A 44 -9.15 -9.75 2.79
CA MET A 44 -8.77 -9.51 1.39
C MET A 44 -8.21 -10.77 0.74
N ALA A 45 -7.38 -11.53 1.45
CA ALA A 45 -6.83 -12.79 0.94
C ALA A 45 -7.92 -13.82 0.65
N HIS A 46 -8.93 -13.96 1.53
CA HIS A 46 -10.10 -14.83 1.27
C HIS A 46 -10.90 -14.38 0.04
N GLU A 47 -11.14 -13.07 -0.11
CA GLU A 47 -11.80 -12.51 -1.29
C GLU A 47 -11.01 -12.78 -2.57
N MET A 48 -9.67 -12.70 -2.49
CA MET A 48 -8.78 -13.03 -3.61
C MET A 48 -8.85 -14.51 -3.99
N MET A 49 -8.83 -15.43 -3.01
CA MET A 49 -8.96 -16.87 -3.28
C MET A 49 -10.28 -17.21 -3.98
N GLU A 50 -11.37 -16.49 -3.69
CA GLU A 50 -12.66 -16.69 -4.35
C GLU A 50 -12.73 -16.13 -5.78
N GLN A 51 -11.94 -15.09 -6.09
CA GLN A 51 -12.04 -14.35 -7.36
C GLN A 51 -10.89 -14.59 -8.35
N LEU A 52 -9.77 -15.11 -7.86
CA LEU A 52 -8.58 -15.37 -8.66
C LEU A 52 -8.47 -16.87 -8.97
N ASP A 53 -8.81 -17.24 -10.18
CA ASP A 53 -8.76 -18.63 -10.65
C ASP A 53 -8.18 -18.66 -12.07
N PRO A 54 -7.16 -19.51 -12.36
CA PRO A 54 -6.43 -20.35 -11.41
C PRO A 54 -5.35 -19.59 -10.62
N LEU A 55 -5.12 -19.97 -9.35
CA LEU A 55 -4.15 -19.32 -8.46
C LEU A 55 -2.70 -19.50 -8.93
N GLU A 56 -2.37 -20.58 -9.64
CA GLU A 56 -1.04 -20.85 -10.20
C GLU A 56 -0.61 -19.82 -11.26
N ASP A 57 -1.56 -19.10 -11.82
CA ASP A 57 -1.31 -18.04 -12.78
C ASP A 57 -1.25 -16.65 -12.14
N VAL A 58 -1.39 -16.56 -10.81
CA VAL A 58 -1.37 -15.31 -10.08
C VAL A 58 0.06 -14.90 -9.72
N VAL A 59 0.38 -13.63 -9.97
CA VAL A 59 1.64 -12.98 -9.58
C VAL A 59 1.30 -11.72 -8.80
N PHE A 60 1.86 -11.60 -7.61
CA PHE A 60 1.75 -10.36 -6.83
C PHE A 60 2.86 -9.40 -7.20
N VAL A 61 2.53 -8.11 -7.33
CA VAL A 61 3.49 -7.05 -7.59
C VAL A 61 3.23 -5.89 -6.63
N GLY A 62 4.13 -5.72 -5.67
CA GLY A 62 4.05 -4.63 -4.71
C GLY A 62 4.64 -3.33 -5.25
N ILE A 63 3.95 -2.21 -5.07
CA ILE A 63 4.52 -0.89 -5.33
C ILE A 63 5.39 -0.49 -4.13
N ARG A 64 6.64 -0.11 -4.38
CA ARG A 64 7.54 0.35 -3.31
C ARG A 64 7.00 1.63 -2.66
N ARG A 65 7.12 1.78 -1.32
CA ARG A 65 7.82 0.90 -0.36
C ARG A 65 6.87 -0.12 0.28
N ARG A 66 5.69 0.29 0.71
CA ARG A 66 4.79 -0.48 1.59
C ARG A 66 3.93 -1.49 0.86
N GLY A 67 3.74 -1.32 -0.44
CA GLY A 67 3.05 -2.32 -1.26
C GLY A 67 3.78 -3.65 -1.31
N VAL A 68 5.13 -3.67 -1.21
CA VAL A 68 5.92 -4.92 -1.26
C VAL A 68 5.66 -5.82 -0.05
N PRO A 69 5.84 -5.37 1.21
CA PRO A 69 5.51 -6.21 2.36
C PRO A 69 4.01 -6.56 2.44
N LEU A 70 3.10 -5.68 1.99
CA LEU A 70 1.68 -6.00 1.90
C LEU A 70 1.43 -7.15 0.90
N ALA A 71 2.07 -7.11 -0.28
CA ALA A 71 1.98 -8.17 -1.28
C ALA A 71 2.51 -9.51 -0.73
N GLN A 72 3.65 -9.47 -0.01
CA GLN A 72 4.21 -10.66 0.63
C GLN A 72 3.27 -11.25 1.69
N ARG A 73 2.72 -10.41 2.58
CA ARG A 73 1.76 -10.86 3.60
C ARG A 73 0.50 -11.49 2.98
N LEU A 74 -0.05 -10.89 1.91
CA LEU A 74 -1.21 -11.45 1.20
C LEU A 74 -0.86 -12.80 0.55
N ALA A 75 0.29 -12.91 -0.11
CA ALA A 75 0.76 -14.15 -0.72
C ALA A 75 0.97 -15.25 0.34
N ASP A 76 1.56 -14.91 1.50
CA ASP A 76 1.79 -15.86 2.60
C ASP A 76 0.48 -16.34 3.23
N ILE A 77 -0.52 -15.46 3.37
CA ILE A 77 -1.84 -15.84 3.85
C ILE A 77 -2.49 -16.82 2.88
N ILE A 78 -2.52 -16.52 1.58
CA ILE A 78 -3.09 -17.42 0.56
C ILE A 78 -2.33 -18.74 0.53
N ALA A 79 -1.00 -18.72 0.55
CA ALA A 79 -0.17 -19.93 0.55
C ALA A 79 -0.47 -20.85 1.74
N LYS A 80 -0.82 -20.27 2.90
CA LYS A 80 -1.20 -21.04 4.10
C LYS A 80 -2.53 -21.79 3.94
N TYR A 81 -3.49 -21.21 3.22
CA TYR A 81 -4.81 -21.82 3.02
C TYR A 81 -4.84 -22.76 1.81
N GLU A 82 -4.26 -22.34 0.68
CA GLU A 82 -4.35 -23.05 -0.60
C GLU A 82 -3.14 -23.92 -0.90
N GLN A 83 -2.07 -23.86 -0.07
CA GLN A 83 -0.81 -24.58 -0.25
C GLN A 83 -0.12 -24.29 -1.61
N VAL A 84 -0.40 -23.13 -2.18
CA VAL A 84 0.19 -22.63 -3.43
C VAL A 84 1.18 -21.52 -3.11
N LYS A 85 2.42 -21.63 -3.64
CA LYS A 85 3.39 -20.55 -3.50
C LYS A 85 3.20 -19.53 -4.61
N LEU A 86 2.78 -18.32 -4.24
CA LEU A 86 2.56 -17.23 -5.18
C LEU A 86 3.85 -16.38 -5.33
N PRO A 87 4.31 -16.13 -6.56
CA PRO A 87 5.46 -15.26 -6.79
C PRO A 87 5.13 -13.82 -6.44
N VAL A 88 6.07 -13.14 -5.78
CA VAL A 88 5.95 -11.72 -5.41
C VAL A 88 7.08 -10.93 -6.04
N GLY A 89 6.73 -9.92 -6.81
CA GLY A 89 7.64 -8.96 -7.42
C GLY A 89 7.45 -7.55 -6.88
N GLU A 90 8.25 -6.63 -7.38
CA GLU A 90 8.18 -5.24 -7.01
C GLU A 90 8.35 -4.29 -8.20
N VAL A 91 7.70 -3.14 -8.13
CA VAL A 91 7.94 -1.99 -9.00
C VAL A 91 8.27 -0.77 -8.14
N ASP A 92 9.33 -0.07 -8.51
CA ASP A 92 9.73 1.16 -7.86
C ASP A 92 9.30 2.35 -8.72
N ILE A 93 8.32 3.06 -8.24
CA ILE A 93 7.77 4.25 -8.87
C ILE A 93 8.34 5.46 -8.14
N ALA A 94 9.41 6.05 -8.66
CA ALA A 94 9.90 7.30 -8.13
C ALA A 94 8.89 8.40 -8.42
N MET A 95 8.21 8.85 -7.39
CA MET A 95 7.59 10.16 -7.44
C MET A 95 8.75 11.17 -7.41
N TYR A 96 8.92 11.95 -8.47
CA TYR A 96 9.79 13.11 -8.44
C TYR A 96 9.31 13.99 -7.26
N ARG A 97 10.12 14.04 -6.21
CA ARG A 97 9.87 14.91 -5.07
C ARG A 97 9.97 16.35 -5.54
N ASP A 98 9.03 17.13 -5.09
CA ASP A 98 8.65 18.51 -5.33
C ASP A 98 9.74 19.59 -5.16
N ASP A 99 10.95 19.39 -5.69
CA ASP A 99 11.99 20.44 -5.72
C ASP A 99 12.11 21.13 -7.10
N ARG A 100 11.22 20.81 -8.04
CA ARG A 100 11.18 21.44 -9.37
C ARG A 100 9.74 21.73 -9.79
N ASP A 101 9.58 22.79 -10.59
CA ASP A 101 8.35 23.49 -11.02
C ASP A 101 7.06 22.65 -11.16
N PRO A 102 5.88 23.24 -10.83
CA PRO A 102 4.58 22.55 -10.79
C PRO A 102 4.07 21.99 -12.13
N GLY A 103 4.86 22.05 -13.20
CA GLY A 103 4.46 21.64 -14.56
C GLY A 103 4.89 20.23 -14.99
N ASP A 104 5.85 19.59 -14.35
CA ASP A 104 6.49 18.34 -14.82
C ASP A 104 6.49 17.23 -13.76
N LEU A 105 5.30 16.82 -13.29
CA LEU A 105 5.13 15.61 -12.49
C LEU A 105 5.20 14.37 -13.40
N GLN A 106 6.37 14.09 -13.96
CA GLN A 106 6.63 12.81 -14.60
C GLN A 106 6.96 11.77 -13.52
N ILE A 107 6.01 10.87 -13.28
CA ILE A 107 6.24 9.68 -12.46
C ILE A 107 7.16 8.77 -13.28
N ALA A 108 8.42 8.63 -12.86
CA ALA A 108 9.39 7.76 -13.51
C ALA A 108 9.48 6.41 -12.77
N VAL A 109 9.48 5.32 -13.53
CA VAL A 109 9.77 3.98 -13.01
C VAL A 109 11.28 3.87 -12.83
N GLN A 110 11.75 3.69 -11.58
CA GLN A 110 13.19 3.58 -11.27
C GLN A 110 13.72 2.17 -11.46
N SER A 111 12.96 1.18 -11.04
CA SER A 111 13.36 -0.23 -11.17
C SER A 111 12.15 -1.15 -11.19
N LYS A 112 12.34 -2.32 -11.79
CA LYS A 112 11.34 -3.39 -11.89
C LYS A 112 12.06 -4.70 -11.57
N ASN A 113 11.53 -5.45 -10.62
CA ASN A 113 12.02 -6.77 -10.28
C ASN A 113 10.85 -7.75 -10.24
N LEU A 114 10.53 -8.33 -11.37
CA LEU A 114 9.47 -9.32 -11.50
C LEU A 114 10.09 -10.72 -11.46
N PRO A 115 9.61 -11.61 -10.59
CA PRO A 115 10.21 -12.93 -10.37
C PRO A 115 9.92 -13.92 -11.49
N VAL A 116 8.94 -13.59 -12.35
CA VAL A 116 8.49 -14.45 -13.46
C VAL A 116 8.02 -13.58 -14.63
N ASP A 117 7.95 -14.17 -15.84
CA ASP A 117 7.26 -13.54 -16.97
C ASP A 117 5.77 -13.37 -16.64
N VAL A 118 5.28 -12.15 -16.77
CA VAL A 118 3.88 -11.79 -16.49
C VAL A 118 2.95 -12.06 -17.68
N THR A 119 3.49 -12.46 -18.83
CA THR A 119 2.70 -12.72 -20.03
C THR A 119 1.71 -13.86 -19.79
N GLY A 120 0.43 -13.57 -20.03
CA GLY A 120 -0.67 -14.51 -19.78
C GLY A 120 -1.06 -14.69 -18.31
N LYS A 121 -0.35 -14.07 -17.37
CA LYS A 121 -0.61 -14.20 -15.93
C LYS A 121 -1.67 -13.20 -15.44
N ILE A 122 -2.22 -13.49 -14.27
CA ILE A 122 -3.07 -12.56 -13.51
C ILE A 122 -2.15 -11.80 -12.56
N VAL A 123 -1.91 -10.52 -12.80
CA VAL A 123 -1.10 -9.68 -11.93
C VAL A 123 -1.99 -9.01 -10.89
N VAL A 124 -1.67 -9.20 -9.60
CA VAL A 124 -2.29 -8.44 -8.50
C VAL A 124 -1.31 -7.35 -8.09
N LEU A 125 -1.60 -6.12 -8.50
CA LEU A 125 -0.83 -4.95 -8.10
C LEU A 125 -1.26 -4.52 -6.70
N VAL A 126 -0.29 -4.35 -5.78
CA VAL A 126 -0.57 -4.07 -4.37
C VAL A 126 0.04 -2.74 -3.94
N ASP A 127 -0.77 -1.89 -3.29
CA ASP A 127 -0.32 -0.62 -2.72
C ASP A 127 -0.91 -0.41 -1.30
N ASP A 128 -0.34 0.50 -0.54
CA ASP A 128 -0.83 0.83 0.79
C ASP A 128 -2.04 1.79 0.74
N VAL A 129 -1.95 2.88 -0.03
CA VAL A 129 -2.99 3.93 -0.07
C VAL A 129 -3.30 4.33 -1.50
N LEU A 130 -4.53 4.10 -1.92
CA LEU A 130 -5.03 4.61 -3.19
C LEU A 130 -5.62 6.03 -3.00
N HIS A 131 -5.07 6.98 -3.76
CA HIS A 131 -5.50 8.38 -3.79
C HIS A 131 -5.94 8.78 -5.21
N THR A 132 -5.12 9.52 -5.93
CA THR A 132 -5.43 10.03 -7.27
C THR A 132 -5.47 8.95 -8.36
N GLY A 133 -4.74 7.85 -8.16
CA GLY A 133 -4.53 6.76 -9.12
C GLY A 133 -3.28 6.92 -9.99
N ARG A 134 -2.54 8.02 -9.86
CA ARG A 134 -1.33 8.29 -10.70
C ARG A 134 -0.24 7.24 -10.50
N THR A 135 0.06 6.86 -9.25
CA THR A 135 1.04 5.83 -8.90
C THR A 135 0.65 4.48 -9.51
N VAL A 136 -0.62 4.10 -9.38
CA VAL A 136 -1.15 2.84 -9.93
C VAL A 136 -1.04 2.81 -11.44
N ARG A 137 -1.36 3.91 -12.13
CA ARG A 137 -1.20 4.03 -13.57
C ARG A 137 0.26 3.77 -13.99
N ALA A 138 1.22 4.45 -13.35
CA ALA A 138 2.63 4.28 -13.67
C ALA A 138 3.12 2.84 -13.41
N ALA A 139 2.60 2.19 -12.36
CA ALA A 139 2.89 0.79 -12.07
C ALA A 139 2.32 -0.15 -13.14
N MET A 140 1.10 0.12 -13.64
CA MET A 140 0.52 -0.64 -14.75
C MET A 140 1.35 -0.48 -16.02
N ASP A 141 1.76 0.73 -16.39
CA ASP A 141 2.62 0.99 -17.53
C ASP A 141 3.94 0.18 -17.39
N ALA A 142 4.55 0.18 -16.19
CA ALA A 142 5.76 -0.57 -15.92
C ALA A 142 5.59 -2.09 -16.07
N ILE A 143 4.46 -2.65 -15.68
CA ILE A 143 4.15 -4.08 -15.84
C ILE A 143 3.94 -4.41 -17.31
N LEU A 144 3.19 -3.60 -18.04
CA LEU A 144 2.89 -3.78 -19.46
C LEU A 144 4.15 -3.71 -20.34
N ASP A 145 5.16 -2.97 -19.93
CA ASP A 145 6.47 -2.95 -20.59
C ASP A 145 7.26 -4.27 -20.43
N GLN A 146 6.93 -5.11 -19.44
CA GLN A 146 7.61 -6.38 -19.17
C GLN A 146 6.94 -7.57 -19.84
N GLY A 147 5.70 -7.42 -20.29
CA GLY A 147 4.94 -8.50 -20.91
C GLY A 147 3.47 -8.15 -21.08
N ARG A 148 2.68 -9.13 -21.48
CA ARG A 148 1.22 -8.96 -21.67
C ARG A 148 0.46 -9.82 -20.65
N PRO A 149 0.19 -9.32 -19.44
CA PRO A 149 -0.65 -10.03 -18.49
C PRO A 149 -2.06 -10.25 -19.06
N ALA A 150 -2.68 -11.37 -18.69
CA ALA A 150 -4.08 -11.63 -19.07
C ALA A 150 -5.03 -10.67 -18.35
N LYS A 151 -4.71 -10.33 -17.09
CA LYS A 151 -5.46 -9.38 -16.25
C LYS A 151 -4.51 -8.66 -15.31
N ILE A 152 -4.85 -7.40 -14.97
CA ILE A 152 -4.26 -6.68 -13.84
C ILE A 152 -5.40 -6.37 -12.88
N ARG A 153 -5.22 -6.78 -11.61
CA ARG A 153 -6.12 -6.47 -10.50
C ARG A 153 -5.42 -5.57 -9.51
N LEU A 154 -6.15 -4.72 -8.83
CA LEU A 154 -5.61 -3.77 -7.88
C LEU A 154 -6.08 -4.09 -6.47
N ALA A 155 -5.14 -4.26 -5.55
CA ALA A 155 -5.38 -4.44 -4.12
C ALA A 155 -4.76 -3.28 -3.34
N VAL A 156 -5.52 -2.66 -2.45
CA VAL A 156 -5.03 -1.58 -1.60
C VAL A 156 -5.48 -1.75 -0.17
N LEU A 157 -4.59 -1.45 0.78
CA LEU A 157 -4.98 -1.49 2.19
C LEU A 157 -6.00 -0.41 2.51
N ILE A 158 -5.79 0.81 2.00
CA ILE A 158 -6.69 1.95 2.22
C ILE A 158 -7.08 2.60 0.89
N ASP A 159 -8.38 2.77 0.70
CA ASP A 159 -8.92 3.65 -0.33
C ASP A 159 -9.40 4.96 0.33
N ARG A 160 -8.73 6.08 0.01
CA ARG A 160 -9.07 7.40 0.60
C ARG A 160 -9.95 8.29 -0.29
N GLY A 161 -10.29 7.86 -1.49
CA GLY A 161 -11.02 8.67 -2.47
C GLY A 161 -10.14 9.68 -3.22
N HIS A 162 -10.75 10.75 -3.71
CA HIS A 162 -10.11 11.86 -4.47
C HIS A 162 -9.39 11.41 -5.75
N ARG A 163 -10.05 10.57 -6.55
CA ARG A 163 -9.52 10.11 -7.83
C ARG A 163 -9.38 11.24 -8.84
N GLU A 164 -8.26 11.25 -9.54
CA GLU A 164 -8.04 12.04 -10.75
C GLU A 164 -8.08 11.16 -12.01
N LEU A 165 -7.88 9.85 -11.85
CA LEU A 165 -7.96 8.85 -12.91
C LEU A 165 -9.10 7.86 -12.61
N PRO A 166 -9.74 7.27 -13.64
CA PRO A 166 -10.86 6.32 -13.47
C PRO A 166 -10.36 4.93 -13.02
N ILE A 167 -9.61 4.90 -11.92
CA ILE A 167 -9.01 3.68 -11.35
C ILE A 167 -9.74 3.36 -10.05
N ARG A 168 -10.22 2.12 -9.94
CA ARG A 168 -10.82 1.57 -8.72
C ARG A 168 -10.10 0.29 -8.32
N PRO A 169 -9.90 0.06 -7.01
CA PRO A 169 -9.33 -1.21 -6.56
C PRO A 169 -10.37 -2.32 -6.65
N ASP A 170 -9.89 -3.52 -6.96
CA ASP A 170 -10.69 -4.75 -6.92
C ASP A 170 -10.81 -5.25 -5.46
N PHE A 171 -9.72 -5.12 -4.69
CA PHE A 171 -9.66 -5.57 -3.30
C PHE A 171 -9.27 -4.41 -2.38
N VAL A 172 -10.05 -4.19 -1.32
CA VAL A 172 -9.87 -3.04 -0.42
C VAL A 172 -9.85 -3.48 1.03
N GLY A 173 -8.80 -3.11 1.77
CA GLY A 173 -8.75 -3.32 3.21
C GLY A 173 -9.78 -2.46 3.94
N LYS A 174 -9.78 -1.15 3.71
CA LYS A 174 -10.75 -0.22 4.29
C LYS A 174 -10.96 1.00 3.40
N ASN A 175 -12.21 1.40 3.22
CA ASN A 175 -12.55 2.71 2.64
C ASN A 175 -12.53 3.78 3.73
N VAL A 176 -11.76 4.84 3.52
CA VAL A 176 -11.59 5.94 4.46
C VAL A 176 -11.73 7.27 3.70
N PRO A 177 -12.95 7.78 3.51
CA PRO A 177 -13.12 9.11 2.93
C PRO A 177 -12.38 10.15 3.76
N THR A 178 -11.51 10.92 3.11
CA THR A 178 -10.73 11.99 3.76
C THR A 178 -11.08 13.34 3.18
N SER A 179 -10.72 14.43 3.85
CA SER A 179 -10.68 15.73 3.20
C SER A 179 -9.42 15.88 2.33
N GLN A 180 -9.42 16.87 1.43
CA GLN A 180 -8.24 17.12 0.57
C GLN A 180 -6.98 17.46 1.37
N ASN A 181 -7.15 18.11 2.52
CA ASN A 181 -6.06 18.53 3.40
C ASN A 181 -5.62 17.45 4.40
N GLU A 182 -6.20 16.27 4.37
CA GLU A 182 -5.81 15.16 5.23
C GLU A 182 -4.88 14.19 4.50
N ARG A 183 -4.03 13.51 5.24
CA ARG A 183 -3.12 12.47 4.77
C ARG A 183 -3.36 11.19 5.53
N ILE A 184 -3.24 10.06 4.85
CA ILE A 184 -3.15 8.74 5.48
C ILE A 184 -1.69 8.33 5.53
N GLY A 185 -1.24 7.89 6.70
CA GLY A 185 0.05 7.22 6.88
C GLY A 185 -0.17 5.78 7.27
N VAL A 186 0.45 4.88 6.54
CA VAL A 186 0.52 3.45 6.85
C VAL A 186 1.88 3.16 7.47
N GLN A 187 1.91 2.40 8.54
CA GLN A 187 3.11 1.87 9.16
C GLN A 187 3.12 0.35 8.99
N MET A 188 4.30 -0.19 8.69
CA MET A 188 4.52 -1.61 8.50
C MET A 188 5.66 -2.07 9.41
N GLU A 189 5.48 -3.20 10.08
CA GLU A 189 6.50 -3.77 10.98
C GLU A 189 7.86 -3.88 10.29
N GLU A 190 7.89 -4.31 9.04
CA GLU A 190 9.10 -4.55 8.25
C GLU A 190 9.89 -3.27 7.91
N ILE A 191 9.23 -2.10 7.98
CA ILE A 191 9.81 -0.81 7.57
C ILE A 191 9.88 0.17 8.74
N ASP A 192 8.81 0.22 9.54
CA ASP A 192 8.56 1.27 10.52
C ASP A 192 8.63 0.72 11.98
N GLY A 193 8.82 -0.60 12.16
CA GLY A 193 8.89 -1.25 13.48
C GLY A 193 7.54 -1.39 14.18
N GLY A 194 6.43 -1.28 13.43
CA GLY A 194 5.09 -1.48 13.95
C GLY A 194 4.04 -1.35 12.87
N ASP A 195 2.89 -2.03 13.07
CA ASP A 195 1.77 -2.01 12.14
C ASP A 195 0.69 -1.01 12.57
N GLY A 196 0.22 -0.21 11.62
CA GLY A 196 -0.89 0.70 11.88
C GLY A 196 -1.24 1.61 10.70
N VAL A 197 -2.41 2.22 10.81
CA VAL A 197 -2.87 3.25 9.87
C VAL A 197 -3.39 4.43 10.66
N ALA A 198 -2.90 5.61 10.35
CA ALA A 198 -3.31 6.85 11.00
C ALA A 198 -3.67 7.95 10.00
N LEU A 199 -4.56 8.83 10.43
CA LEU A 199 -4.95 10.04 9.72
C LEU A 199 -4.16 11.22 10.27
N TYR A 200 -3.60 12.03 9.39
CA TYR A 200 -2.83 13.24 9.72
C TYR A 200 -3.47 14.46 9.08
N GLU A 201 -3.34 15.61 9.74
CA GLU A 201 -3.61 16.87 9.07
C GLU A 201 -2.54 17.19 8.04
N GLY A 202 -2.93 17.55 6.83
CA GLY A 202 -2.00 18.06 5.83
C GLY A 202 -1.37 19.38 6.30
N ARG A 203 -0.12 19.62 5.91
CA ARG A 203 0.47 20.95 6.11
C ARG A 203 -0.38 21.96 5.34
N ARG A 204 -0.89 22.99 6.01
CA ARG A 204 -1.46 24.16 5.32
C ARG A 204 -0.32 24.73 4.47
N SER A 205 -0.43 24.62 3.16
CA SER A 205 0.38 25.46 2.26
C SER A 205 0.05 26.90 2.59
N ARG A 206 1.04 27.63 3.06
CA ARG A 206 0.98 29.10 3.17
C ARG A 206 1.04 29.72 1.80
#